data_e09539312709fb7b70b16cec72b7faf4
#
_entry.id   e09539312709fb7b70b16cec72b7faf4
#
_cell.length_a   1.000
_cell.length_b   1.000
_cell.length_c   1.000
_cell.angle_alpha   90.00
_cell.angle_beta   90.00
_cell.angle_gamma   90.00
#
_symmetry.space_group_name_H-M   'P 1'
#
loop_
_entity.id
_entity.type
_entity.pdbx_description
1 polymer ?
#
loop_
_entity_poly.entity_id
_entity_poly.type
_entity_poly.pdbx_seq_one_letter_code
_entity_poly.pdbx_strand_id
1 'polypeptide(L)'
;MPKPPKQNTPLAFRELLEVMPDVQAWMKDREGSYLWVNTAFLMNYGLTRLSQVVGKADRDLSPAHLAAHFEAGDQAVLSGRPVNHRLELVGRYDHSAHWCRTTKLPARDERGTMVGTVGFTRRLTAAEVGQMAEIPLGAVIATMIRRLGGKVTSGELARAAGTSVRGLERAFDRDYCLSPRQYLRRLRMQTACQQLVSTRSTLAQVADRCGFADQSHFNRDFKRMTGMTPRAYRLKFVG
;
A
#
# COMPACT_ATOMS: atom_id res chain seq x y z
N MET A 1 -16.33 -16.58 25.78
CA MET A 1 -15.45 -16.07 24.71
C MET A 1 -14.19 -16.92 24.71
N PRO A 2 -13.81 -17.56 23.61
CA PRO A 2 -12.55 -18.30 23.55
C PRO A 2 -11.39 -17.31 23.69
N LYS A 3 -10.43 -17.65 24.58
CA LYS A 3 -9.18 -16.91 24.71
C LYS A 3 -8.46 -16.90 23.35
N PRO A 4 -7.94 -15.74 22.88
CA PRO A 4 -7.13 -15.72 21.67
C PRO A 4 -5.95 -16.70 21.84
N PRO A 5 -5.56 -17.41 20.77
CA PRO A 5 -4.46 -18.35 20.85
C PRO A 5 -3.20 -17.63 21.33
N LYS A 6 -2.47 -18.21 22.29
CA LYS A 6 -1.17 -17.73 22.73
C LYS A 6 -0.21 -17.79 21.53
N GLN A 7 0.01 -16.66 20.88
CA GLN A 7 0.97 -16.57 19.79
C GLN A 7 2.35 -16.37 20.38
N ASN A 8 3.12 -17.44 20.38
CA ASN A 8 4.55 -17.39 20.72
C ASN A 8 5.38 -16.91 19.52
N THR A 9 5.20 -15.66 19.09
CA THR A 9 6.33 -15.02 18.41
C THR A 9 7.38 -14.82 19.49
N PRO A 10 8.63 -15.31 19.30
CA PRO A 10 9.68 -15.11 20.29
C PRO A 10 9.75 -13.65 20.67
N LEU A 11 9.73 -13.34 21.97
CA LEU A 11 9.75 -11.96 22.49
C LEU A 11 10.90 -11.15 21.87
N ALA A 12 12.08 -11.76 21.74
CA ALA A 12 13.25 -11.20 21.10
C ALA A 12 13.03 -10.74 19.65
N PHE A 13 12.17 -11.43 18.88
CA PHE A 13 11.89 -11.01 17.50
C PHE A 13 11.00 -9.77 17.44
N ARG A 14 10.06 -9.63 18.36
CA ARG A 14 9.24 -8.41 18.49
C ARG A 14 10.11 -7.24 18.93
N GLU A 15 10.99 -7.45 19.91
CA GLU A 15 11.94 -6.43 20.40
C GLU A 15 12.86 -5.95 19.28
N LEU A 16 13.35 -6.85 18.42
CA LEU A 16 14.14 -6.48 17.25
C LEU A 16 13.37 -5.56 16.29
N LEU A 17 12.09 -5.83 16.04
CA LEU A 17 11.26 -5.01 15.17
C LEU A 17 10.88 -3.66 15.81
N GLU A 18 10.87 -3.56 17.14
CA GLU A 18 10.61 -2.30 17.85
C GLU A 18 11.76 -1.29 17.69
N VAL A 19 13.00 -1.74 17.55
CA VAL A 19 14.18 -0.84 17.38
C VAL A 19 14.41 -0.43 15.92
N MET A 20 13.52 -0.80 14.99
CA MET A 20 13.61 -0.47 13.56
C MET A 20 12.61 0.64 13.19
N PRO A 21 13.00 1.93 13.25
CA PRO A 21 12.06 3.05 13.08
C PRO A 21 11.47 3.17 11.66
N ASP A 22 12.19 2.66 10.65
CA ASP A 22 11.75 2.69 9.24
C ASP A 22 11.01 1.43 8.80
N VAL A 23 10.78 0.47 9.70
CA VAL A 23 10.13 -0.80 9.45
C VAL A 23 8.82 -0.87 10.21
N GLN A 24 7.71 -0.73 9.51
CA GLN A 24 6.38 -1.01 10.05
C GLN A 24 6.15 -2.51 10.01
N ALA A 25 5.91 -3.15 11.14
CA ALA A 25 5.67 -4.59 11.24
C ALA A 25 4.31 -4.87 11.87
N TRP A 26 3.67 -5.95 11.43
CA TRP A 26 2.35 -6.35 11.91
C TRP A 26 2.16 -7.87 11.85
N MET A 27 1.18 -8.32 12.62
CA MET A 27 0.63 -9.67 12.59
C MET A 27 -0.89 -9.58 12.58
N LYS A 28 -1.56 -10.39 11.75
CA LYS A 28 -3.01 -10.49 11.65
C LYS A 28 -3.47 -11.94 11.77
N ASP A 29 -4.70 -12.14 12.23
CA ASP A 29 -5.37 -13.43 12.16
C ASP A 29 -5.83 -13.77 10.73
N ARG A 30 -6.52 -14.88 10.57
CA ARG A 30 -7.06 -15.34 9.27
C ARG A 30 -8.18 -14.46 8.75
N GLU A 31 -8.89 -13.78 9.63
CA GLU A 31 -9.98 -12.84 9.36
C GLU A 31 -9.47 -11.45 8.97
N GLY A 32 -8.14 -11.20 9.08
CA GLY A 32 -7.49 -9.94 8.74
C GLY A 32 -7.47 -8.93 9.87
N SER A 33 -7.83 -9.33 11.10
CA SER A 33 -7.75 -8.47 12.28
C SER A 33 -6.33 -8.41 12.82
N TYR A 34 -5.86 -7.22 13.16
CA TYR A 34 -4.55 -7.03 13.74
C TYR A 34 -4.43 -7.66 15.12
N LEU A 35 -3.42 -8.47 15.32
CA LEU A 35 -3.06 -9.12 16.58
C LEU A 35 -1.90 -8.39 17.27
N TRP A 36 -1.02 -7.83 16.48
CA TRP A 36 0.13 -7.07 16.94
C TRP A 36 0.66 -6.15 15.84
N VAL A 37 1.21 -5.00 16.26
CA VAL A 37 1.97 -4.08 15.41
C VAL A 37 3.11 -3.50 16.23
N ASN A 38 4.20 -3.06 15.59
CA ASN A 38 5.28 -2.35 16.25
C ASN A 38 5.03 -0.83 16.34
N THR A 39 5.89 -0.13 17.08
CA THR A 39 5.81 1.31 17.28
C THR A 39 5.86 2.10 15.97
N ALA A 40 6.70 1.71 14.99
CA ALA A 40 6.78 2.37 13.70
C ALA A 40 5.45 2.29 12.91
N PHE A 41 4.72 1.18 13.02
CA PHE A 41 3.38 1.07 12.46
C PHE A 41 2.41 2.07 13.14
N LEU A 42 2.39 2.11 14.47
CA LEU A 42 1.54 3.05 15.21
C LEU A 42 1.79 4.48 14.78
N MET A 43 3.06 4.89 14.73
CA MET A 43 3.47 6.24 14.32
C MET A 43 3.03 6.57 12.89
N ASN A 44 3.05 5.59 11.97
CA ASN A 44 2.59 5.80 10.59
C ASN A 44 1.10 6.16 10.51
N TYR A 45 0.30 5.65 11.44
CA TYR A 45 -1.14 5.90 11.54
C TYR A 45 -1.49 7.01 12.54
N GLY A 46 -0.50 7.71 13.14
CA GLY A 46 -0.74 8.73 14.15
C GLY A 46 -1.29 8.16 15.47
N LEU A 47 -1.00 6.89 15.75
CA LEU A 47 -1.45 6.16 16.93
C LEU A 47 -0.31 6.00 17.93
N THR A 48 -0.66 5.79 19.20
CA THR A 48 0.32 5.73 20.30
C THR A 48 0.24 4.45 21.13
N ARG A 49 -0.83 3.67 20.98
CA ARG A 49 -1.06 2.46 21.80
C ARG A 49 -1.53 1.29 20.94
N LEU A 50 -1.01 0.12 21.21
CA LEU A 50 -1.39 -1.13 20.55
C LEU A 50 -2.89 -1.43 20.65
N SER A 51 -3.53 -1.08 21.78
CA SER A 51 -4.97 -1.25 21.98
C SER A 51 -5.85 -0.48 21.00
N GLN A 52 -5.30 0.52 20.32
CA GLN A 52 -6.01 1.27 19.27
C GLN A 52 -6.07 0.51 17.94
N VAL A 53 -5.31 -0.58 17.80
CA VAL A 53 -5.15 -1.35 16.56
C VAL A 53 -5.63 -2.79 16.71
N VAL A 54 -5.32 -3.45 17.83
CA VAL A 54 -5.69 -4.86 18.05
C VAL A 54 -7.19 -5.08 17.88
N GLY A 55 -7.56 -6.10 17.11
CA GLY A 55 -8.94 -6.46 16.76
C GLY A 55 -9.54 -5.63 15.62
N LYS A 56 -8.85 -4.61 15.12
CA LYS A 56 -9.27 -3.84 13.93
C LYS A 56 -8.74 -4.49 12.64
N ALA A 57 -9.44 -4.22 11.53
CA ALA A 57 -9.01 -4.58 10.19
C ALA A 57 -8.44 -3.35 9.44
N ASP A 58 -7.86 -3.57 8.27
CA ASP A 58 -7.33 -2.48 7.43
C ASP A 58 -8.36 -1.39 7.13
N ARG A 59 -9.62 -1.77 6.93
CA ARG A 59 -10.73 -0.85 6.65
C ARG A 59 -11.05 0.12 7.78
N ASP A 60 -10.67 -0.22 9.01
CA ASP A 60 -10.89 0.62 10.18
C ASP A 60 -9.77 1.65 10.36
N LEU A 61 -8.61 1.43 9.71
CA LEU A 61 -7.42 2.25 9.84
C LEU A 61 -7.08 3.03 8.56
N SER A 62 -7.55 2.57 7.41
CA SER A 62 -7.16 3.08 6.10
C SER A 62 -8.37 3.41 5.21
N PRO A 63 -8.26 4.38 4.29
CA PRO A 63 -9.26 4.59 3.26
C PRO A 63 -9.56 3.30 2.48
N ALA A 64 -10.84 3.12 2.08
CA ALA A 64 -11.33 1.88 1.48
C ALA A 64 -10.47 1.33 0.33
N HIS A 65 -9.95 2.20 -0.55
CA HIS A 65 -9.12 1.79 -1.69
C HIS A 65 -7.73 1.27 -1.27
N LEU A 66 -7.19 1.71 -0.13
CA LEU A 66 -5.94 1.20 0.44
C LEU A 66 -6.21 -0.10 1.20
N ALA A 67 -7.24 -0.11 2.04
CA ALA A 67 -7.66 -1.29 2.79
C ALA A 67 -7.89 -2.49 1.87
N ALA A 68 -8.68 -2.33 0.80
CA ALA A 68 -8.94 -3.38 -0.17
C ALA A 68 -7.66 -3.98 -0.80
N HIS A 69 -6.61 -3.17 -0.97
CA HIS A 69 -5.35 -3.69 -1.48
C HIS A 69 -4.55 -4.46 -0.41
N PHE A 70 -4.53 -3.98 0.81
CA PHE A 70 -3.86 -4.67 1.90
C PHE A 70 -4.54 -6.01 2.15
N GLU A 71 -5.87 -6.03 2.20
CA GLU A 71 -6.70 -7.23 2.34
C GLU A 71 -6.46 -8.22 1.17
N ALA A 72 -6.40 -7.74 -0.09
CA ALA A 72 -6.10 -8.60 -1.24
C ALA A 72 -4.70 -9.24 -1.15
N GLY A 73 -3.71 -8.51 -0.63
CA GLY A 73 -2.38 -9.04 -0.36
C GLY A 73 -2.41 -10.11 0.74
N ASP A 74 -3.18 -9.91 1.80
CA ASP A 74 -3.34 -10.89 2.89
C ASP A 74 -4.04 -12.15 2.37
N GLN A 75 -5.10 -12.02 1.56
CA GLN A 75 -5.77 -13.15 0.92
C GLN A 75 -4.86 -13.93 -0.04
N ALA A 76 -3.97 -13.25 -0.77
CA ALA A 76 -2.97 -13.93 -1.60
C ALA A 76 -2.05 -14.81 -0.73
N VAL A 77 -1.57 -14.30 0.40
CA VAL A 77 -0.73 -15.04 1.34
C VAL A 77 -1.49 -16.25 1.93
N LEU A 78 -2.73 -16.05 2.36
CA LEU A 78 -3.60 -17.13 2.89
C LEU A 78 -3.89 -18.21 1.84
N SER A 79 -3.84 -17.84 0.55
CA SER A 79 -3.97 -18.76 -0.59
C SER A 79 -2.64 -19.39 -1.03
N GLY A 80 -1.57 -19.24 -0.25
CA GLY A 80 -0.24 -19.83 -0.54
C GLY A 80 0.66 -18.98 -1.46
N ARG A 81 0.29 -17.74 -1.76
CA ARG A 81 1.10 -16.82 -2.59
C ARG A 81 1.72 -15.72 -1.71
N PRO A 82 2.95 -15.88 -1.19
CA PRO A 82 3.59 -14.86 -0.36
C PRO A 82 3.84 -13.59 -1.18
N VAL A 83 3.81 -12.46 -0.49
CA VAL A 83 4.18 -11.16 -1.07
C VAL A 83 5.64 -10.88 -0.70
N ASN A 84 6.52 -10.83 -1.71
CA ASN A 84 7.94 -10.62 -1.49
C ASN A 84 8.40 -9.30 -2.11
N HIS A 85 8.95 -8.40 -1.28
CA HIS A 85 9.59 -7.15 -1.71
C HIS A 85 8.76 -6.30 -2.66
N ARG A 86 7.43 -6.30 -2.51
CA ARG A 86 6.51 -5.55 -3.36
C ARG A 86 6.72 -4.04 -3.17
N LEU A 87 6.92 -3.32 -4.27
CA LEU A 87 7.00 -1.86 -4.25
C LEU A 87 5.62 -1.24 -4.10
N GLU A 88 5.45 -0.39 -3.12
CA GLU A 88 4.18 0.28 -2.82
C GLU A 88 4.42 1.74 -2.44
N LEU A 89 3.51 2.61 -2.87
CA LEU A 89 3.41 3.96 -2.32
C LEU A 89 2.49 3.88 -1.10
N VAL A 90 3.04 4.05 0.09
CA VAL A 90 2.32 3.95 1.37
C VAL A 90 2.06 5.34 1.93
N GLY A 91 0.80 5.64 2.19
CA GLY A 91 0.38 6.89 2.82
C GLY A 91 0.59 6.87 4.33
N ARG A 92 0.76 8.05 4.91
CA ARG A 92 0.87 8.30 6.34
C ARG A 92 -0.34 9.09 6.85
N TYR A 93 -0.47 9.16 8.17
CA TYR A 93 -1.52 9.95 8.82
C TYR A 93 -1.44 11.46 8.50
N ASP A 94 -0.21 11.97 8.26
CA ASP A 94 0.07 13.35 7.85
C ASP A 94 -0.16 13.58 6.34
N HIS A 95 -0.77 12.61 5.65
CA HIS A 95 -1.05 12.58 4.21
C HIS A 95 0.18 12.65 3.29
N SER A 96 1.38 12.58 3.84
CA SER A 96 2.57 12.27 3.04
C SER A 96 2.49 10.82 2.52
N ALA A 97 3.26 10.52 1.49
CA ALA A 97 3.38 9.15 0.99
C ALA A 97 4.85 8.86 0.67
N HIS A 98 5.26 7.64 0.99
CA HIS A 98 6.63 7.19 0.77
C HIS A 98 6.65 5.89 -0.03
N TRP A 99 7.65 5.76 -0.89
CA TRP A 99 7.95 4.48 -1.52
C TRP A 99 8.46 3.51 -0.49
N CYS A 100 7.85 2.34 -0.46
CA CYS A 100 8.12 1.29 0.49
C CYS A 100 8.28 -0.05 -0.21
N ARG A 101 8.93 -0.97 0.47
CA ARG A 101 9.03 -2.36 0.08
C ARG A 101 8.29 -3.20 1.13
N THR A 102 7.26 -3.92 0.69
CA THR A 102 6.40 -4.73 1.54
C THR A 102 6.67 -6.22 1.34
N THR A 103 6.80 -6.94 2.44
CA THR A 103 6.85 -8.41 2.48
C THR A 103 5.73 -8.90 3.38
N LYS A 104 4.98 -9.92 2.92
CA LYS A 104 3.95 -10.59 3.70
C LYS A 104 4.11 -12.10 3.57
N LEU A 105 4.11 -12.79 4.69
CA LEU A 105 4.29 -14.23 4.80
C LEU A 105 3.13 -14.86 5.60
N PRO A 106 2.86 -16.17 5.41
CA PRO A 106 1.93 -16.88 6.27
C PRO A 106 2.47 -16.96 7.70
N ALA A 107 1.64 -16.59 8.67
CA ALA A 107 1.89 -16.88 10.08
C ALA A 107 1.44 -18.30 10.37
N ARG A 108 2.31 -19.10 10.99
CA ARG A 108 2.03 -20.49 11.33
C ARG A 108 2.23 -20.71 12.83
N ASP A 109 1.42 -21.60 13.39
CA ASP A 109 1.61 -22.08 14.77
C ASP A 109 2.74 -23.13 14.84
N GLU A 110 3.01 -23.64 16.04
CA GLU A 110 4.02 -24.67 16.31
C GLU A 110 3.74 -26.00 15.56
N ARG A 111 2.51 -26.23 15.14
CA ARG A 111 2.09 -27.42 14.36
C ARG A 111 2.18 -27.17 12.86
N GLY A 112 2.64 -25.99 12.42
CA GLY A 112 2.71 -25.61 11.02
C GLY A 112 1.37 -25.17 10.41
N THR A 113 0.29 -25.11 11.19
CA THR A 113 -1.03 -24.68 10.74
C THR A 113 -1.01 -23.17 10.50
N MET A 114 -1.56 -22.74 9.37
CA MET A 114 -1.67 -21.31 9.04
C MET A 114 -2.70 -20.64 9.95
N VAL A 115 -2.25 -19.70 10.78
CA VAL A 115 -3.09 -18.97 11.76
C VAL A 115 -3.34 -17.52 11.36
N GLY A 116 -2.73 -17.06 10.27
CA GLY A 116 -2.90 -15.69 9.79
C GLY A 116 -1.77 -15.24 8.87
N THR A 117 -1.49 -13.96 8.90
CA THR A 117 -0.41 -13.32 8.12
C THR A 117 0.51 -12.51 9.02
N VAL A 118 1.79 -12.48 8.64
CA VAL A 118 2.81 -11.61 9.24
C VAL A 118 3.49 -10.84 8.14
N GLY A 119 3.83 -9.59 8.39
CA GLY A 119 4.51 -8.82 7.39
C GLY A 119 5.22 -7.59 7.94
N PHE A 120 5.99 -7.01 7.06
CA PHE A 120 6.60 -5.71 7.31
C PHE A 120 6.63 -4.87 6.04
N THR A 121 6.63 -3.57 6.24
CA THR A 121 6.81 -2.55 5.20
C THR A 121 7.98 -1.67 5.60
N ARG A 122 9.03 -1.64 4.77
CA ARG A 122 10.20 -0.79 4.98
C ARG A 122 10.19 0.38 4.01
N ARG A 123 10.38 1.58 4.52
CA ARG A 123 10.53 2.78 3.71
C ARG A 123 11.82 2.69 2.88
N LEU A 124 11.76 3.09 1.59
CA LEU A 124 12.93 3.23 0.73
C LEU A 124 13.65 4.55 1.03
N THR A 125 14.97 4.50 1.05
CA THR A 125 15.82 5.69 1.08
C THR A 125 15.75 6.44 -0.26
N ALA A 126 16.21 7.69 -0.30
CA ALA A 126 16.28 8.46 -1.53
C ALA A 126 17.17 7.78 -2.59
N ALA A 127 18.27 7.15 -2.19
CA ALA A 127 19.15 6.39 -3.08
C ALA A 127 18.42 5.17 -3.68
N GLU A 128 17.70 4.39 -2.88
CA GLU A 128 16.93 3.24 -3.35
C GLU A 128 15.78 3.65 -4.28
N VAL A 129 15.15 4.80 -4.03
CA VAL A 129 14.14 5.36 -4.94
C VAL A 129 14.79 5.73 -6.28
N GLY A 130 16.00 6.29 -6.28
CA GLY A 130 16.78 6.56 -7.51
C GLY A 130 17.10 5.29 -8.31
N GLN A 131 17.33 4.17 -7.63
CA GLN A 131 17.63 2.86 -8.22
C GLN A 131 16.40 1.97 -8.40
N MET A 132 15.20 2.50 -8.25
CA MET A 132 13.95 1.73 -8.31
C MET A 132 13.82 0.89 -9.60
N ALA A 133 14.37 1.36 -10.72
CA ALA A 133 14.31 0.65 -11.99
C ALA A 133 15.04 -0.72 -11.99
N GLU A 134 15.96 -0.93 -11.08
CA GLU A 134 16.73 -2.18 -10.93
C GLU A 134 15.95 -3.26 -10.15
N ILE A 135 14.85 -2.89 -9.51
CA ILE A 135 14.01 -3.81 -8.75
C ILE A 135 12.99 -4.49 -9.69
N PRO A 136 12.59 -5.75 -9.46
CA PRO A 136 11.54 -6.39 -10.25
C PRO A 136 10.29 -5.50 -10.40
N LEU A 137 9.81 -5.32 -11.63
CA LEU A 137 8.76 -4.39 -12.03
C LEU A 137 9.04 -2.89 -11.71
N GLY A 138 10.17 -2.57 -11.11
CA GLY A 138 10.53 -1.19 -10.76
C GLY A 138 10.65 -0.27 -11.98
N ALA A 139 11.23 -0.74 -13.09
CA ALA A 139 11.29 0.01 -14.35
C ALA A 139 9.89 0.36 -14.90
N VAL A 140 8.92 -0.54 -14.72
CA VAL A 140 7.52 -0.30 -15.08
C VAL A 140 6.91 0.79 -14.21
N ILE A 141 7.10 0.68 -12.89
CA ILE A 141 6.60 1.65 -11.91
C ILE A 141 7.26 3.01 -12.13
N ALA A 142 8.58 3.06 -12.34
CA ALA A 142 9.29 4.29 -12.67
C ALA A 142 8.74 4.93 -13.97
N THR A 143 8.38 4.14 -14.96
CA THR A 143 7.73 4.63 -16.19
C THR A 143 6.33 5.18 -15.92
N MET A 144 5.53 4.52 -15.08
CA MET A 144 4.21 5.00 -14.65
C MET A 144 4.32 6.33 -13.92
N ILE A 145 5.29 6.50 -13.02
CA ILE A 145 5.53 7.74 -12.26
C ILE A 145 5.91 8.87 -13.21
N ARG A 146 6.90 8.64 -14.07
CA ARG A 146 7.38 9.65 -15.05
C ARG A 146 6.28 10.16 -15.96
N ARG A 147 5.31 9.30 -16.31
CA ARG A 147 4.21 9.59 -17.23
C ARG A 147 2.85 9.66 -16.54
N LEU A 148 2.82 9.96 -15.25
CA LEU A 148 1.61 9.88 -14.42
C LEU A 148 0.46 10.73 -14.99
N GLY A 149 0.74 11.96 -15.41
CA GLY A 149 -0.22 12.88 -16.01
C GLY A 149 -0.58 12.58 -17.48
N GLY A 150 0.20 11.71 -18.15
CA GLY A 150 0.03 11.43 -19.57
C GLY A 150 -0.67 10.11 -19.88
N LYS A 151 -0.81 9.84 -21.18
CA LYS A 151 -1.29 8.53 -21.65
C LYS A 151 -0.17 7.50 -21.52
N VAL A 152 -0.46 6.42 -20.83
CA VAL A 152 0.43 5.25 -20.64
C VAL A 152 -0.25 4.04 -21.25
N THR A 153 0.42 3.37 -22.20
CA THR A 153 -0.10 2.18 -22.87
C THR A 153 0.49 0.90 -22.27
N SER A 154 -0.27 -0.21 -22.34
CA SER A 154 0.22 -1.52 -21.90
C SER A 154 1.47 -1.96 -22.67
N GLY A 155 1.59 -1.59 -23.96
CA GLY A 155 2.77 -1.89 -24.77
C GLY A 155 4.04 -1.17 -24.30
N GLU A 156 3.93 0.09 -23.88
CA GLU A 156 5.06 0.84 -23.29
C GLU A 156 5.51 0.23 -21.97
N LEU A 157 4.57 -0.14 -21.13
CA LEU A 157 4.87 -0.78 -19.84
C LEU A 157 5.50 -2.18 -20.04
N ALA A 158 5.00 -2.95 -21.00
CA ALA A 158 5.56 -4.27 -21.33
C ALA A 158 7.00 -4.17 -21.86
N ARG A 159 7.29 -3.17 -22.71
CA ARG A 159 8.66 -2.88 -23.14
C ARG A 159 9.58 -2.48 -21.99
N ALA A 160 9.10 -1.67 -21.05
CA ALA A 160 9.85 -1.30 -19.86
C ALA A 160 10.16 -2.50 -18.95
N ALA A 161 9.34 -3.56 -19.00
CA ALA A 161 9.56 -4.81 -18.29
C ALA A 161 10.36 -5.86 -19.10
N GLY A 162 10.75 -5.57 -20.35
CA GLY A 162 11.39 -6.55 -21.22
C GLY A 162 10.51 -7.79 -21.50
N THR A 163 9.18 -7.64 -21.54
CA THR A 163 8.24 -8.77 -21.68
C THR A 163 7.04 -8.43 -22.58
N SER A 164 6.20 -9.41 -22.86
CA SER A 164 4.92 -9.20 -23.56
C SER A 164 3.87 -8.58 -22.63
N VAL A 165 2.80 -8.00 -23.20
CA VAL A 165 1.66 -7.46 -22.42
C VAL A 165 1.06 -8.54 -21.51
N ARG A 166 0.87 -9.76 -22.00
CA ARG A 166 0.40 -10.91 -21.19
C ARG A 166 1.38 -11.28 -20.07
N GLY A 167 2.69 -11.22 -20.35
CA GLY A 167 3.74 -11.46 -19.36
C GLY A 167 3.69 -10.42 -18.23
N LEU A 168 3.53 -9.15 -18.61
CA LEU A 168 3.37 -8.05 -17.67
C LEU A 168 2.12 -8.21 -16.80
N GLU A 169 0.97 -8.54 -17.39
CA GLU A 169 -0.29 -8.76 -16.66
C GLU A 169 -0.14 -9.89 -15.63
N ARG A 170 0.46 -11.03 -16.02
CA ARG A 170 0.72 -12.13 -15.08
C ARG A 170 1.66 -11.73 -13.95
N ALA A 171 2.71 -10.96 -14.25
CA ALA A 171 3.63 -10.48 -13.23
C ALA A 171 2.93 -9.53 -12.24
N PHE A 172 2.09 -8.61 -12.73
CA PHE A 172 1.32 -7.72 -11.86
C PHE A 172 0.26 -8.46 -11.04
N ASP A 173 -0.44 -9.43 -11.64
CA ASP A 173 -1.40 -10.25 -10.88
C ASP A 173 -0.70 -11.04 -9.77
N ARG A 174 0.44 -11.67 -10.08
CA ARG A 174 1.22 -12.43 -9.10
C ARG A 174 1.73 -11.55 -7.94
N ASP A 175 2.34 -10.39 -8.28
CA ASP A 175 3.10 -9.61 -7.30
C ASP A 175 2.25 -8.54 -6.62
N TYR A 176 1.21 -8.04 -7.30
CA TYR A 176 0.35 -6.94 -6.82
C TYR A 176 -1.12 -7.31 -6.65
N CYS A 177 -1.57 -8.48 -7.11
CA CYS A 177 -3.00 -8.86 -7.18
C CYS A 177 -3.85 -7.81 -7.94
N LEU A 178 -3.26 -7.12 -8.90
CA LEU A 178 -3.84 -6.05 -9.71
C LEU A 178 -3.35 -6.15 -11.14
N SER A 179 -4.13 -5.68 -12.10
CA SER A 179 -3.60 -5.40 -13.43
C SER A 179 -2.70 -4.14 -13.43
N PRO A 180 -1.78 -3.99 -14.41
CA PRO A 180 -0.96 -2.78 -14.56
C PRO A 180 -1.80 -1.49 -14.61
N ARG A 181 -2.97 -1.55 -15.27
CA ARG A 181 -3.90 -0.41 -15.38
C ARG A 181 -4.53 -0.06 -14.04
N GLN A 182 -4.93 -1.06 -13.24
CA GLN A 182 -5.47 -0.85 -11.90
C GLN A 182 -4.40 -0.26 -10.96
N TYR A 183 -3.16 -0.75 -11.07
CA TYR A 183 -2.04 -0.22 -10.30
C TYR A 183 -1.76 1.26 -10.65
N LEU A 184 -1.68 1.60 -11.95
CA LEU A 184 -1.49 2.99 -12.39
C LEU A 184 -2.63 3.91 -11.88
N ARG A 185 -3.88 3.46 -11.98
CA ARG A 185 -5.03 4.22 -11.49
C ARG A 185 -4.92 4.48 -9.98
N ARG A 186 -4.46 3.50 -9.24
CA ARG A 186 -4.23 3.62 -7.81
C ARG A 186 -3.09 4.61 -7.50
N LEU A 187 -1.98 4.51 -8.23
CA LEU A 187 -0.85 5.43 -8.10
C LEU A 187 -1.29 6.89 -8.37
N ARG A 188 -2.08 7.12 -9.41
CA ARG A 188 -2.69 8.42 -9.71
C ARG A 188 -3.54 8.94 -8.56
N MET A 189 -4.35 8.08 -7.95
CA MET A 189 -5.22 8.45 -6.84
C MET A 189 -4.42 8.80 -5.58
N GLN A 190 -3.41 8.01 -5.23
CA GLN A 190 -2.54 8.30 -4.09
C GLN A 190 -1.79 9.61 -4.26
N THR A 191 -1.25 9.85 -5.46
CA THR A 191 -0.60 11.13 -5.78
C THR A 191 -1.58 12.31 -5.72
N ALA A 192 -2.82 12.12 -6.17
CA ALA A 192 -3.86 13.15 -6.05
C ALA A 192 -4.20 13.45 -4.59
N CYS A 193 -4.36 12.45 -3.74
CA CYS A 193 -4.55 12.64 -2.29
C CYS A 193 -3.42 13.47 -1.68
N GLN A 194 -2.17 13.12 -1.98
CA GLN A 194 -1.00 13.86 -1.52
C GLN A 194 -1.01 15.31 -2.01
N GLN A 195 -1.22 15.55 -3.32
CA GLN A 195 -1.24 16.91 -3.88
C GLN A 195 -2.37 17.77 -3.30
N LEU A 196 -3.54 17.20 -3.04
CA LEU A 196 -4.66 17.91 -2.43
C LEU A 196 -4.31 18.49 -1.07
N VAL A 197 -3.48 17.81 -0.30
CA VAL A 197 -3.12 18.20 1.07
C VAL A 197 -1.83 19.01 1.10
N SER A 198 -0.83 18.65 0.29
CA SER A 198 0.50 19.26 0.34
C SER A 198 0.66 20.50 -0.56
N THR A 199 -0.33 20.83 -1.40
CA THR A 199 -0.25 21.95 -2.34
C THR A 199 -1.50 22.81 -2.37
N ARG A 200 -1.36 24.05 -2.83
CA ARG A 200 -2.48 24.96 -3.12
C ARG A 200 -3.02 24.84 -4.55
N SER A 201 -2.65 23.80 -5.28
CA SER A 201 -3.10 23.56 -6.67
C SER A 201 -4.62 23.46 -6.73
N THR A 202 -5.22 24.00 -7.82
CA THR A 202 -6.66 23.84 -8.07
C THR A 202 -7.01 22.37 -8.32
N LEU A 203 -8.29 22.00 -8.17
CA LEU A 203 -8.73 20.65 -8.45
C LEU A 203 -8.50 20.24 -9.92
N ALA A 204 -8.62 21.20 -10.84
CA ALA A 204 -8.33 20.98 -12.24
C ALA A 204 -6.84 20.68 -12.48
N GLN A 205 -5.94 21.44 -11.84
CA GLN A 205 -4.49 21.21 -11.92
C GLN A 205 -4.09 19.86 -11.31
N VAL A 206 -4.70 19.47 -10.19
CA VAL A 206 -4.46 18.13 -9.59
C VAL A 206 -4.95 17.03 -10.53
N ALA A 207 -6.15 17.18 -11.13
CA ALA A 207 -6.69 16.24 -12.09
C ALA A 207 -5.75 16.03 -13.29
N ASP A 208 -5.31 17.12 -13.91
CA ASP A 208 -4.40 17.10 -15.05
C ASP A 208 -3.06 16.43 -14.72
N ARG A 209 -2.38 16.89 -13.67
CA ARG A 209 -1.10 16.31 -13.22
C ARG A 209 -1.18 14.82 -12.86
N CYS A 210 -2.33 14.38 -12.41
CA CYS A 210 -2.57 12.97 -12.06
C CYS A 210 -3.17 12.15 -13.23
N GLY A 211 -3.29 12.73 -14.42
CA GLY A 211 -3.70 12.04 -15.65
C GLY A 211 -5.17 11.64 -15.70
N PHE A 212 -6.03 12.42 -15.06
CA PHE A 212 -7.48 12.34 -15.26
C PHE A 212 -7.88 13.16 -16.49
N ALA A 213 -8.87 12.69 -17.25
CA ALA A 213 -9.30 13.32 -18.50
C ALA A 213 -9.80 14.76 -18.28
N ASP A 214 -10.51 14.97 -17.18
CA ASP A 214 -11.05 16.25 -16.74
C ASP A 214 -11.35 16.24 -15.24
N GLN A 215 -11.70 17.41 -14.70
CA GLN A 215 -12.03 17.56 -13.27
C GLN A 215 -13.29 16.77 -12.89
N SER A 216 -14.26 16.60 -13.78
CA SER A 216 -15.50 15.85 -13.50
C SER A 216 -15.22 14.36 -13.39
N HIS A 217 -14.39 13.81 -14.27
CA HIS A 217 -13.90 12.44 -14.18
C HIS A 217 -13.10 12.21 -12.89
N PHE A 218 -12.19 13.15 -12.58
CA PHE A 218 -11.44 13.13 -11.32
C PHE A 218 -12.37 13.11 -10.10
N ASN A 219 -13.34 14.00 -10.01
CA ASN A 219 -14.26 14.08 -8.87
C ASN A 219 -15.04 12.78 -8.66
N ARG A 220 -15.55 12.18 -9.75
CA ARG A 220 -16.28 10.89 -9.68
C ARG A 220 -15.39 9.75 -9.20
N ASP A 221 -14.21 9.61 -9.82
CA ASP A 221 -13.27 8.55 -9.47
C ASP A 221 -12.74 8.71 -8.05
N PHE A 222 -12.41 9.93 -7.66
CA PHE A 222 -11.91 10.24 -6.32
C PHE A 222 -12.97 9.90 -5.26
N LYS A 223 -14.22 10.36 -5.43
CA LYS A 223 -15.32 10.06 -4.50
C LYS A 223 -15.57 8.54 -4.40
N ARG A 224 -15.53 7.82 -5.53
CA ARG A 224 -15.72 6.36 -5.54
C ARG A 224 -14.61 5.62 -4.78
N MET A 225 -13.36 6.09 -4.88
CA MET A 225 -12.22 5.42 -4.25
C MET A 225 -11.98 5.82 -2.79
N THR A 226 -12.25 7.09 -2.43
CA THR A 226 -11.95 7.63 -1.09
C THR A 226 -13.17 7.79 -0.21
N GLY A 227 -14.38 7.67 -0.77
CA GLY A 227 -15.65 7.91 -0.07
C GLY A 227 -16.04 9.38 0.02
N MET A 228 -15.20 10.33 -0.36
CA MET A 228 -15.45 11.77 -0.27
C MET A 228 -15.00 12.54 -1.52
N THR A 229 -15.53 13.75 -1.72
CA THR A 229 -15.09 14.59 -2.83
C THR A 229 -13.69 15.14 -2.60
N PRO A 230 -12.91 15.48 -3.66
CA PRO A 230 -11.59 16.08 -3.51
C PRO A 230 -11.59 17.37 -2.67
N ARG A 231 -12.64 18.18 -2.79
CA ARG A 231 -12.80 19.40 -1.99
C ARG A 231 -13.01 19.06 -0.50
N ALA A 232 -13.89 18.10 -0.19
CA ALA A 232 -14.12 17.66 1.19
C ALA A 232 -12.86 17.03 1.78
N TYR A 233 -12.12 16.25 0.97
CA TYR A 233 -10.86 15.65 1.37
C TYR A 233 -9.82 16.73 1.74
N ARG A 234 -9.63 17.74 0.88
CA ARG A 234 -8.75 18.87 1.17
C ARG A 234 -9.14 19.58 2.45
N LEU A 235 -10.41 19.95 2.61
CA LEU A 235 -10.89 20.67 3.82
C LEU A 235 -10.69 19.86 5.10
N LYS A 236 -10.85 18.54 5.02
CA LYS A 236 -10.69 17.65 6.18
C LYS A 236 -9.24 17.50 6.63
N PHE A 237 -8.29 17.59 5.69
CA PHE A 237 -6.91 17.21 5.93
C PHE A 237 -5.87 18.34 5.75
N VAL A 238 -6.29 19.53 5.35
CA VAL A 238 -5.51 20.79 5.32
C VAL A 238 -6.01 21.70 6.46
N GLY A 239 -6.29 21.12 7.63
CA GLY A 239 -6.62 21.88 8.83
C GLY A 239 -5.37 22.43 9.49
#